data_4ed1016c591874d6ad854645a9171eaf
#
_entry.id   4ed1016c591874d6ad854645a9171eaf
#
_cell.length_a   1.000
_cell.length_b   1.000
_cell.length_c   1.000
_cell.angle_alpha   90.00
_cell.angle_beta   90.00
_cell.angle_gamma   90.00
#
_symmetry.space_group_name_H-M   'P 1'
#
loop_
_entity.id
_entity.type
_entity.pdbx_description
1 polymer ?
#
loop_
_entity_poly.entity_id
_entity_poly.type
_entity_poly.pdbx_seq_one_letter_code
_entity_poly.pdbx_strand_id
1 'polypeptide(L)'
;MCIRDREGTVVLKGELLAKVNDLPLVAQLSRYEAQLKLAEDRVYRQSALLKKDAVSQEAYEQARTELAMLNADIDIVKSNIALTELRAPFDGVIGLRNVSEGAYASPSVVVAKLTKISPLKIDFFVPERYANQIKPGTRLSFTIEGRQERFEAAVYATESKVDIATRTLAVRAKYPNTRGKLLPGRFATVQIRMHEIPDAIAIPTEALVPEMGVDKVFLYKGGK
;
A
#
# COMPACT_ATOMS: atom_id res chain seq x y z
N MET A 1 14.36 22.73 -0.22
CA MET A 1 13.18 21.87 -0.34
C MET A 1 11.94 22.67 0.00
N CYS A 2 10.93 22.70 -0.87
CA CYS A 2 9.60 23.28 -0.57
C CYS A 2 8.65 22.13 -0.25
N ILE A 3 7.93 22.23 0.87
CA ILE A 3 6.92 21.27 1.29
C ILE A 3 5.56 21.90 1.01
N ARG A 4 4.72 21.24 0.20
CA ARG A 4 3.47 21.81 -0.27
C ARG A 4 2.28 21.44 0.61
N ASP A 5 2.33 20.27 1.26
CA ASP A 5 1.22 19.74 2.03
C ASP A 5 1.34 19.99 3.55
N ARG A 6 0.14 20.16 4.17
CA ARG A 6 0.00 20.29 5.60
C ARG A 6 -0.07 18.92 6.26
N GLU A 7 0.50 18.80 7.43
CA GLU A 7 0.39 17.63 8.30
C GLU A 7 -1.09 17.27 8.56
N GLY A 8 -1.40 15.99 8.56
CA GLY A 8 -2.76 15.50 8.78
C GLY A 8 -3.69 15.60 7.58
N THR A 9 -3.24 16.07 6.41
CA THR A 9 -4.09 16.16 5.22
C THR A 9 -4.24 14.82 4.50
N VAL A 10 -5.39 14.64 3.83
CA VAL A 10 -5.64 13.53 2.92
C VAL A 10 -5.02 13.87 1.59
N VAL A 11 -4.24 12.95 1.03
CA VAL A 11 -3.60 13.10 -0.28
C VAL A 11 -3.95 11.96 -1.21
N LEU A 12 -4.01 12.27 -2.50
CA LEU A 12 -4.26 11.29 -3.55
C LEU A 12 -2.94 10.78 -4.14
N LYS A 13 -3.00 9.58 -4.71
CA LYS A 13 -1.86 9.00 -5.44
C LYS A 13 -1.37 9.96 -6.54
N GLY A 14 -0.06 10.19 -6.57
CA GLY A 14 0.58 11.09 -7.54
C GLY A 14 0.62 12.57 -7.12
N GLU A 15 -0.07 12.95 -6.04
CA GLU A 15 -0.03 14.32 -5.52
C GLU A 15 1.38 14.70 -5.05
N LEU A 16 1.79 15.94 -5.34
CA LEU A 16 3.12 16.44 -5.02
C LEU A 16 3.19 16.84 -3.54
N LEU A 17 3.98 16.11 -2.77
CA LEU A 17 4.16 16.32 -1.32
C LEU A 17 5.28 17.31 -1.01
N ALA A 18 6.41 17.15 -1.70
CA ALA A 18 7.57 18.01 -1.52
C ALA A 18 8.37 18.10 -2.83
N LYS A 19 9.07 19.21 -3.00
CA LYS A 19 9.98 19.41 -4.14
C LYS A 19 11.35 19.85 -3.63
N VAL A 20 12.38 19.16 -4.09
CA VAL A 20 13.79 19.53 -3.88
C VAL A 20 14.18 20.56 -4.94
N ASN A 21 15.22 21.36 -4.69
CA ASN A 21 15.70 22.32 -5.67
C ASN A 21 16.21 21.61 -6.94
N ASP A 22 15.51 21.84 -8.04
CA ASP A 22 15.79 21.27 -9.36
C ASP A 22 16.39 22.27 -10.36
N LEU A 23 16.59 23.53 -9.98
CA LEU A 23 17.09 24.58 -10.85
C LEU A 23 18.38 24.19 -11.62
N PRO A 24 19.39 23.54 -11.00
CA PRO A 24 20.58 23.12 -11.75
C PRO A 24 20.26 22.07 -12.83
N LEU A 25 19.34 21.15 -12.54
CA LEU A 25 18.93 20.10 -13.49
C LEU A 25 18.10 20.68 -14.64
N VAL A 26 17.21 21.62 -14.36
CA VAL A 26 16.44 22.34 -15.37
C VAL A 26 17.36 23.12 -16.31
N ALA A 27 18.36 23.81 -15.77
CA ALA A 27 19.35 24.50 -16.58
C ALA A 27 20.16 23.53 -17.47
N GLN A 28 20.51 22.36 -16.92
CA GLN A 28 21.19 21.31 -17.68
C GLN A 28 20.30 20.74 -18.79
N LEU A 29 19.01 20.52 -18.52
CA LEU A 29 18.03 20.08 -19.51
C LEU A 29 17.94 21.09 -20.66
N SER A 30 17.80 22.37 -20.36
CA SER A 30 17.74 23.43 -21.37
C SER A 30 18.98 23.47 -22.26
N ARG A 31 20.16 23.24 -21.67
CA ARG A 31 21.41 23.13 -22.45
C ARG A 31 21.36 21.95 -23.44
N TYR A 32 20.95 20.78 -22.98
CA TYR A 32 20.84 19.59 -23.84
C TYR A 32 19.76 19.76 -24.93
N GLU A 33 18.64 20.38 -24.60
CA GLU A 33 17.58 20.67 -25.60
C GLU A 33 18.06 21.62 -26.70
N ALA A 34 18.90 22.60 -26.37
CA ALA A 34 19.53 23.45 -27.38
C ALA A 34 20.51 22.65 -28.27
N GLN A 35 21.28 21.74 -27.71
CA GLN A 35 22.17 20.86 -28.46
C GLN A 35 21.40 19.86 -29.33
N LEU A 36 20.25 19.36 -28.84
CA LEU A 36 19.39 18.43 -29.56
C LEU A 36 18.95 19.04 -30.90
N LYS A 37 18.48 20.28 -30.88
CA LYS A 37 18.06 20.97 -32.11
C LYS A 37 19.16 21.06 -33.14
N LEU A 38 20.42 21.33 -32.71
CA LEU A 38 21.57 21.37 -33.60
C LEU A 38 21.91 19.97 -34.18
N ALA A 39 21.82 18.93 -33.33
CA ALA A 39 22.06 17.55 -33.77
C ALA A 39 20.98 17.05 -34.76
N GLU A 40 19.73 17.38 -34.54
CA GLU A 40 18.62 17.08 -35.45
C GLU A 40 18.83 17.74 -36.81
N ASP A 41 19.22 19.03 -36.84
CA ASP A 41 19.51 19.76 -38.07
C ASP A 41 20.72 19.16 -38.80
N ARG A 42 21.74 18.65 -38.06
CA ARG A 42 22.88 17.97 -38.63
C ARG A 42 22.50 16.65 -39.28
N VAL A 43 21.73 15.81 -38.59
CA VAL A 43 21.22 14.53 -39.13
C VAL A 43 20.39 14.79 -40.39
N TYR A 44 19.49 15.78 -40.36
CA TYR A 44 18.70 16.15 -41.51
C TYR A 44 19.54 16.52 -42.71
N ARG A 45 20.58 17.39 -42.55
CA ARG A 45 21.50 17.79 -43.62
C ARG A 45 22.30 16.61 -44.15
N GLN A 46 22.83 15.77 -43.24
CA GLN A 46 23.58 14.57 -43.63
C GLN A 46 22.72 13.59 -44.41
N SER A 47 21.49 13.38 -44.00
CA SER A 47 20.52 12.53 -44.74
C SER A 47 20.22 13.03 -46.15
N ALA A 48 20.09 14.34 -46.31
CA ALA A 48 19.86 14.96 -47.62
C ALA A 48 21.08 14.88 -48.55
N LEU A 49 22.28 14.99 -47.97
CA LEU A 49 23.54 14.87 -48.72
C LEU A 49 23.86 13.40 -49.07
N LEU A 50 23.54 12.48 -48.19
CA LEU A 50 23.67 11.02 -48.44
C LEU A 50 22.83 10.57 -49.64
N LYS A 51 21.60 11.05 -49.74
CA LYS A 51 20.72 10.80 -50.92
C LYS A 51 21.28 11.28 -52.23
N LYS A 52 22.25 12.19 -52.20
CA LYS A 52 22.96 12.75 -53.37
C LYS A 52 24.36 12.21 -53.53
N ASP A 53 24.74 11.13 -52.79
CA ASP A 53 26.06 10.54 -52.73
C ASP A 53 27.19 11.57 -52.40
N ALA A 54 26.84 12.64 -51.69
CA ALA A 54 27.76 13.72 -51.34
C ALA A 54 28.48 13.53 -49.99
N VAL A 55 28.10 12.53 -49.21
CA VAL A 55 28.70 12.13 -47.93
C VAL A 55 28.71 10.61 -47.78
N SER A 56 29.59 10.10 -46.95
CA SER A 56 29.66 8.65 -46.65
C SER A 56 28.51 8.21 -45.73
N GLN A 57 28.13 6.94 -45.85
CA GLN A 57 27.19 6.30 -44.94
C GLN A 57 27.66 6.40 -43.49
N GLU A 58 28.94 6.25 -43.25
CA GLU A 58 29.56 6.37 -41.93
C GLU A 58 29.32 7.75 -41.29
N ALA A 59 29.50 8.83 -42.06
CA ALA A 59 29.25 10.19 -41.56
C ALA A 59 27.80 10.44 -41.16
N TYR A 60 26.86 9.84 -41.88
CA TYR A 60 25.45 9.89 -41.52
C TYR A 60 25.18 9.06 -40.25
N GLU A 61 25.68 7.85 -40.16
CA GLU A 61 25.51 6.98 -38.98
C GLU A 61 26.13 7.59 -37.72
N GLN A 62 27.30 8.24 -37.87
CA GLN A 62 27.91 8.97 -36.76
C GLN A 62 27.00 10.11 -36.25
N ALA A 63 26.45 10.92 -37.13
CA ALA A 63 25.54 12.00 -36.74
C ALA A 63 24.26 11.46 -36.08
N ARG A 64 23.72 10.33 -36.56
CA ARG A 64 22.59 9.66 -36.01
C ARG A 64 22.88 9.10 -34.61
N THR A 65 24.08 8.53 -34.42
CA THR A 65 24.50 8.01 -33.11
C THR A 65 24.67 9.15 -32.11
N GLU A 66 25.23 10.27 -32.50
CA GLU A 66 25.39 11.48 -31.69
C GLU A 66 23.99 11.99 -31.20
N LEU A 67 23.01 12.04 -32.12
CA LEU A 67 21.62 12.38 -31.80
C LEU A 67 21.03 11.40 -30.79
N ALA A 68 21.24 10.09 -30.96
CA ALA A 68 20.73 9.07 -30.06
C ALA A 68 21.31 9.19 -28.65
N MET A 69 22.64 9.45 -28.55
CA MET A 69 23.31 9.68 -27.25
C MET A 69 22.74 10.92 -26.54
N LEU A 70 22.53 11.99 -27.28
CA LEU A 70 21.98 13.23 -26.70
C LEU A 70 20.54 13.06 -26.20
N ASN A 71 19.71 12.28 -26.90
CA ASN A 71 18.36 11.93 -26.41
C ASN A 71 18.46 11.12 -25.10
N ALA A 72 19.40 10.17 -25.01
CA ALA A 72 19.61 9.41 -23.78
C ALA A 72 20.06 10.32 -22.61
N ASP A 73 20.93 11.28 -22.86
CA ASP A 73 21.35 12.26 -21.84
C ASP A 73 20.17 13.12 -21.36
N ILE A 74 19.31 13.54 -22.27
CA ILE A 74 18.07 14.28 -21.95
C ILE A 74 17.17 13.42 -21.05
N ASP A 75 16.98 12.16 -21.37
CA ASP A 75 16.13 11.25 -20.59
C ASP A 75 16.71 10.99 -19.19
N ILE A 76 18.02 10.92 -19.04
CA ILE A 76 18.69 10.84 -17.74
C ILE A 76 18.38 12.09 -16.91
N VAL A 77 18.53 13.29 -17.48
CA VAL A 77 18.28 14.54 -16.77
C VAL A 77 16.78 14.66 -16.40
N LYS A 78 15.88 14.32 -17.31
CA LYS A 78 14.43 14.29 -17.02
C LYS A 78 14.09 13.33 -15.88
N SER A 79 14.71 12.15 -15.85
CA SER A 79 14.56 11.20 -14.76
C SER A 79 15.05 11.77 -13.43
N ASN A 80 16.21 12.45 -13.44
CA ASN A 80 16.75 13.11 -12.26
C ASN A 80 15.84 14.25 -11.77
N ILE A 81 15.23 15.03 -12.66
CA ILE A 81 14.24 16.05 -12.31
C ILE A 81 13.02 15.39 -11.67
N ALA A 82 12.53 14.28 -12.22
CA ALA A 82 11.41 13.55 -11.63
C ALA A 82 11.71 13.05 -10.20
N LEU A 83 12.95 12.67 -9.91
CA LEU A 83 13.38 12.26 -8.56
C LEU A 83 13.44 13.44 -7.56
N THR A 84 13.45 14.69 -8.03
CA THR A 84 13.35 15.86 -7.13
C THR A 84 11.94 16.09 -6.62
N GLU A 85 10.94 15.45 -7.21
CA GLU A 85 9.54 15.56 -6.84
C GLU A 85 9.12 14.36 -5.99
N LEU A 86 8.89 14.59 -4.72
CA LEU A 86 8.33 13.57 -3.82
C LEU A 86 6.81 13.55 -3.98
N ARG A 87 6.29 12.51 -4.62
CA ARG A 87 4.85 12.30 -4.86
C ARG A 87 4.30 11.17 -4.03
N ALA A 88 3.02 11.26 -3.67
CA ALA A 88 2.32 10.22 -2.92
C ALA A 88 2.22 8.92 -3.74
N PRO A 89 2.74 7.78 -3.24
CA PRO A 89 2.69 6.49 -3.96
C PRO A 89 1.28 5.86 -3.93
N PHE A 90 0.44 6.25 -2.99
CA PHE A 90 -0.95 5.78 -2.81
C PHE A 90 -1.78 6.83 -2.07
N ASP A 91 -3.11 6.69 -2.10
CA ASP A 91 -4.04 7.54 -1.35
C ASP A 91 -3.91 7.29 0.15
N GLY A 92 -3.79 8.36 0.94
CA GLY A 92 -3.59 8.23 2.37
C GLY A 92 -3.64 9.54 3.11
N VAL A 93 -3.23 9.50 4.37
CA VAL A 93 -3.09 10.68 5.23
C VAL A 93 -1.62 10.88 5.55
N ILE A 94 -1.14 12.10 5.37
CA ILE A 94 0.20 12.50 5.75
C ILE A 94 0.26 12.64 7.27
N GLY A 95 1.22 11.97 7.89
CA GLY A 95 1.55 12.13 9.30
C GLY A 95 2.33 13.41 9.58
N LEU A 96 2.94 13.44 10.75
CA LEU A 96 3.83 14.55 11.12
C LEU A 96 5.09 14.54 10.25
N ARG A 97 5.54 15.71 9.85
CA ARG A 97 6.78 15.88 9.10
C ARG A 97 7.99 15.85 10.03
N ASN A 98 9.07 15.28 9.55
CA ASN A 98 10.33 15.21 10.31
C ASN A 98 11.34 16.27 9.87
N VAL A 99 11.02 17.05 8.84
CA VAL A 99 11.93 18.05 8.24
C VAL A 99 11.19 19.37 8.01
N SER A 100 11.92 20.47 8.13
CA SER A 100 11.41 21.81 7.86
C SER A 100 11.70 22.25 6.43
N GLU A 101 11.00 23.28 5.97
CA GLU A 101 11.32 23.94 4.71
C GLU A 101 12.75 24.47 4.73
N GLY A 102 13.45 24.38 3.61
CA GLY A 102 14.87 24.76 3.52
C GLY A 102 15.85 23.70 4.00
N ALA A 103 15.42 22.64 4.67
CA ALA A 103 16.30 21.57 5.11
C ALA A 103 16.99 20.87 3.92
N TYR A 104 18.18 20.33 4.18
CA TYR A 104 18.89 19.49 3.22
C TYR A 104 18.17 18.15 3.09
N ALA A 105 17.88 17.77 1.85
CA ALA A 105 17.22 16.50 1.54
C ALA A 105 18.26 15.50 0.99
N SER A 106 18.21 14.28 1.52
CA SER A 106 18.96 13.14 0.98
C SER A 106 18.02 11.92 0.91
N PRO A 107 18.33 10.90 0.11
CA PRO A 107 17.47 9.70 0.01
C PRO A 107 17.29 8.95 1.32
N SER A 108 18.16 9.14 2.31
CA SER A 108 18.06 8.53 3.65
C SER A 108 17.17 9.29 4.63
N VAL A 109 16.75 10.52 4.29
CA VAL A 109 15.94 11.36 5.17
C VAL A 109 14.46 11.09 4.98
N VAL A 110 13.79 10.67 6.05
CA VAL A 110 12.32 10.49 6.05
C VAL A 110 11.67 11.86 6.20
N VAL A 111 11.01 12.33 5.15
CA VAL A 111 10.30 13.63 5.12
C VAL A 111 9.03 13.58 5.96
N ALA A 112 8.17 12.62 5.70
CA ALA A 112 6.93 12.37 6.44
C ALA A 112 6.51 10.91 6.28
N LYS A 113 5.59 10.45 7.12
CA LYS A 113 4.97 9.12 7.00
C LYS A 113 3.64 9.26 6.28
N LEU A 114 3.42 8.49 5.22
CA LEU A 114 2.13 8.38 4.55
C LEU A 114 1.45 7.09 5.00
N THR A 115 0.23 7.22 5.53
CA THR A 115 -0.52 6.09 6.07
C THR A 115 -1.81 5.87 5.29
N LYS A 116 -1.99 4.65 4.81
CA LYS A 116 -3.25 4.25 4.17
C LYS A 116 -4.29 3.93 5.23
N ILE A 117 -5.37 4.72 5.29
CA ILE A 117 -6.44 4.56 6.27
C ILE A 117 -7.68 3.84 5.72
N SER A 118 -7.77 3.63 4.42
CA SER A 118 -8.87 2.94 3.74
C SER A 118 -8.35 2.11 2.57
N PRO A 119 -8.66 0.80 2.51
CA PRO A 119 -9.20 -0.03 3.57
C PRO A 119 -8.19 -0.31 4.68
N LEU A 120 -8.68 -0.52 5.92
CA LEU A 120 -7.86 -1.01 7.03
C LEU A 120 -7.68 -2.53 6.93
N LYS A 121 -6.51 -2.99 7.34
CA LYS A 121 -6.21 -4.41 7.50
C LYS A 121 -6.27 -4.75 8.98
N ILE A 122 -6.86 -5.90 9.30
CA ILE A 122 -6.95 -6.46 10.64
C ILE A 122 -6.15 -7.76 10.61
N ASP A 123 -5.05 -7.79 11.34
CA ASP A 123 -4.19 -8.96 11.47
C ASP A 123 -4.52 -9.62 12.81
N PHE A 124 -4.83 -10.90 12.79
CA PHE A 124 -5.13 -11.68 13.98
C PHE A 124 -4.71 -13.14 13.83
N PHE A 125 -4.63 -13.84 14.94
CA PHE A 125 -4.19 -15.21 14.99
C PHE A 125 -5.31 -16.14 15.44
N VAL A 126 -5.43 -17.27 14.77
CA VAL A 126 -6.45 -18.28 15.03
C VAL A 126 -5.78 -19.57 15.48
N PRO A 127 -6.19 -20.20 16.60
CA PRO A 127 -5.65 -21.50 17.02
C PRO A 127 -5.80 -22.56 15.91
N GLU A 128 -4.81 -23.45 15.77
CA GLU A 128 -4.71 -24.49 14.74
C GLU A 128 -5.99 -25.33 14.61
N ARG A 129 -6.64 -25.68 15.72
CA ARG A 129 -7.89 -26.45 15.75
C ARG A 129 -9.03 -25.83 14.93
N TYR A 130 -8.99 -24.52 14.70
CA TYR A 130 -10.00 -23.78 13.92
C TYR A 130 -9.51 -23.37 12.52
N ALA A 131 -8.24 -23.65 12.18
CA ALA A 131 -7.62 -23.20 10.94
C ALA A 131 -8.41 -23.61 9.69
N ASN A 132 -8.92 -24.83 9.66
CA ASN A 132 -9.69 -25.37 8.52
C ASN A 132 -11.06 -24.72 8.32
N GLN A 133 -11.58 -24.03 9.33
CA GLN A 133 -12.89 -23.38 9.28
C GLN A 133 -12.83 -21.94 8.79
N ILE A 134 -11.63 -21.33 8.79
CA ILE A 134 -11.42 -19.95 8.36
C ILE A 134 -10.93 -19.93 6.92
N LYS A 135 -11.76 -19.37 6.04
CA LYS A 135 -11.46 -19.26 4.61
C LYS A 135 -11.59 -17.80 4.15
N PRO A 136 -10.97 -17.42 3.04
CA PRO A 136 -11.28 -16.14 2.40
C PRO A 136 -12.79 -16.00 2.19
N GLY A 137 -13.35 -14.84 2.56
CA GLY A 137 -14.78 -14.59 2.58
C GLY A 137 -15.47 -14.78 3.94
N THR A 138 -14.83 -15.42 4.92
CA THR A 138 -15.37 -15.55 6.28
C THR A 138 -15.61 -14.16 6.86
N ARG A 139 -16.86 -13.90 7.30
CA ARG A 139 -17.23 -12.65 7.95
C ARG A 139 -16.87 -12.69 9.42
N LEU A 140 -16.44 -11.56 9.93
CA LEU A 140 -16.14 -11.38 11.34
C LEU A 140 -16.64 -10.02 11.80
N SER A 141 -16.92 -9.92 13.09
CA SER A 141 -17.14 -8.63 13.74
C SER A 141 -15.97 -8.30 14.64
N PHE A 142 -15.68 -7.03 14.82
CA PHE A 142 -14.65 -6.58 15.74
C PHE A 142 -15.08 -5.31 16.47
N THR A 143 -14.54 -5.15 17.64
CA THR A 143 -14.69 -3.96 18.47
C THR A 143 -13.31 -3.39 18.79
N ILE A 144 -13.25 -2.10 19.04
CA ILE A 144 -12.02 -1.40 19.41
C ILE A 144 -12.18 -0.93 20.85
N GLU A 145 -11.13 -1.06 21.62
CA GLU A 145 -11.10 -0.61 23.00
C GLU A 145 -11.55 0.85 23.13
N GLY A 146 -12.44 1.11 24.09
CA GLY A 146 -13.06 2.43 24.30
C GLY A 146 -14.23 2.75 23.37
N ARG A 147 -14.69 1.81 22.52
CA ARG A 147 -15.92 1.94 21.71
C ARG A 147 -16.79 0.69 21.82
N GLN A 148 -18.07 0.90 22.06
CA GLN A 148 -19.06 -0.20 22.06
C GLN A 148 -19.56 -0.54 20.64
N GLU A 149 -19.21 0.25 19.63
CA GLU A 149 -19.62 0.06 18.24
C GLU A 149 -18.95 -1.19 17.68
N ARG A 150 -19.77 -2.08 17.08
CA ARG A 150 -19.28 -3.27 16.36
C ARG A 150 -19.11 -2.94 14.89
N PHE A 151 -18.00 -3.38 14.34
CA PHE A 151 -17.66 -3.22 12.93
C PHE A 151 -17.60 -4.59 12.28
N GLU A 152 -17.99 -4.67 11.01
CA GLU A 152 -17.94 -5.91 10.23
C GLU A 152 -16.77 -5.88 9.25
N ALA A 153 -16.05 -6.97 9.17
CA ALA A 153 -14.95 -7.16 8.23
C ALA A 153 -15.01 -8.55 7.60
N ALA A 154 -14.28 -8.75 6.52
CA ALA A 154 -14.19 -10.03 5.85
C ALA A 154 -12.73 -10.47 5.72
N VAL A 155 -12.48 -11.75 5.99
CA VAL A 155 -11.19 -12.39 5.73
C VAL A 155 -10.90 -12.35 4.23
N TYR A 156 -9.71 -11.90 3.85
CA TYR A 156 -9.30 -11.91 2.45
C TYR A 156 -8.05 -12.76 2.20
N ALA A 157 -7.28 -13.04 3.25
CA ALA A 157 -6.11 -13.90 3.15
C ALA A 157 -5.87 -14.64 4.46
N THR A 158 -5.40 -15.87 4.36
CA THR A 158 -4.88 -16.68 5.45
C THR A 158 -3.48 -17.11 5.10
N GLU A 159 -2.62 -17.27 6.10
CA GLU A 159 -1.29 -17.85 5.87
C GLU A 159 -1.43 -19.30 5.42
N SER A 160 -0.50 -19.78 4.61
CA SER A 160 -0.49 -21.18 4.12
C SER A 160 0.10 -22.15 5.14
N LYS A 161 0.72 -21.65 6.19
CA LYS A 161 1.46 -22.41 7.19
C LYS A 161 1.05 -21.97 8.60
N VAL A 162 0.82 -22.96 9.47
CA VAL A 162 0.64 -22.73 10.90
C VAL A 162 2.01 -22.45 11.53
N ASP A 163 2.08 -21.45 12.37
CA ASP A 163 3.27 -21.17 13.17
C ASP A 163 3.43 -22.28 14.23
N ILE A 164 4.56 -22.98 14.17
CA ILE A 164 4.84 -24.14 15.04
C ILE A 164 5.06 -23.71 16.50
N ALA A 165 5.64 -22.53 16.72
CA ALA A 165 5.95 -22.03 18.05
C ALA A 165 4.70 -21.62 18.83
N THR A 166 3.75 -20.96 18.13
CA THR A 166 2.51 -20.43 18.73
C THR A 166 1.30 -21.34 18.48
N ARG A 167 1.40 -22.31 17.57
CA ARG A 167 0.31 -23.16 17.08
C ARG A 167 -0.91 -22.35 16.61
N THR A 168 -0.63 -21.28 15.90
CA THR A 168 -1.66 -20.38 15.36
C THR A 168 -1.51 -20.19 13.86
N LEU A 169 -2.64 -19.93 13.19
CA LEU A 169 -2.71 -19.51 11.80
C LEU A 169 -2.88 -17.99 11.77
N ALA A 170 -2.00 -17.30 11.05
CA ALA A 170 -2.14 -15.87 10.82
C ALA A 170 -3.24 -15.61 9.77
N VAL A 171 -4.16 -14.75 10.12
CA VAL A 171 -5.32 -14.40 9.28
C VAL A 171 -5.39 -12.90 9.12
N ARG A 172 -5.80 -12.47 7.93
CA ARG A 172 -5.91 -11.06 7.59
C ARG A 172 -7.28 -10.73 7.02
N ALA A 173 -7.98 -9.79 7.67
CA ALA A 173 -9.26 -9.29 7.21
C ALA A 173 -9.18 -7.84 6.72
N LYS A 174 -10.15 -7.42 5.93
CA LYS A 174 -10.30 -6.04 5.43
C LYS A 174 -11.56 -5.40 5.98
N TYR A 175 -11.40 -4.16 6.42
CA TYR A 175 -12.49 -3.26 6.78
C TYR A 175 -12.45 -2.01 5.88
N PRO A 176 -13.54 -1.62 5.22
CA PRO A 176 -13.54 -0.53 4.24
C PRO A 176 -13.11 0.84 4.79
N ASN A 177 -13.46 1.13 6.06
CA ASN A 177 -13.18 2.41 6.76
C ASN A 177 -13.46 3.67 5.91
N THR A 178 -14.54 3.66 5.14
CA THR A 178 -14.88 4.72 4.18
C THR A 178 -15.04 6.10 4.81
N ARG A 179 -15.41 6.16 6.10
CA ARG A 179 -15.58 7.41 6.85
C ARG A 179 -14.33 7.83 7.62
N GLY A 180 -13.23 7.10 7.52
CA GLY A 180 -11.99 7.41 8.25
C GLY A 180 -12.12 7.38 9.79
N LYS A 181 -13.19 6.74 10.33
CA LYS A 181 -13.48 6.72 11.77
C LYS A 181 -12.44 6.01 12.62
N LEU A 182 -11.75 5.04 12.03
CA LEU A 182 -10.79 4.21 12.71
C LEU A 182 -9.37 4.55 12.28
N LEU A 183 -8.50 4.71 13.27
CA LEU A 183 -7.06 4.91 13.04
C LEU A 183 -6.35 3.56 13.02
N PRO A 184 -5.41 3.33 12.12
CA PRO A 184 -4.55 2.14 12.13
C PRO A 184 -3.65 2.12 13.39
N GLY A 185 -3.13 0.93 13.72
CA GLY A 185 -2.26 0.74 14.88
C GLY A 185 -2.99 0.56 16.22
N ARG A 186 -4.32 0.43 16.21
CA ARG A 186 -5.11 0.16 17.42
C ARG A 186 -5.35 -1.33 17.58
N PHE A 187 -5.49 -1.77 18.85
CA PHE A 187 -5.94 -3.12 19.16
C PHE A 187 -7.43 -3.28 18.90
N ALA A 188 -7.80 -4.46 18.41
CA ALA A 188 -9.17 -4.82 18.12
C ALA A 188 -9.47 -6.21 18.70
N THR A 189 -10.63 -6.35 19.33
CA THR A 189 -11.17 -7.65 19.73
C THR A 189 -11.99 -8.21 18.59
N VAL A 190 -11.52 -9.32 18.01
CA VAL A 190 -12.17 -9.97 16.86
C VAL A 190 -13.07 -11.09 17.35
N GLN A 191 -14.30 -11.13 16.84
CA GLN A 191 -15.28 -12.19 17.08
C GLN A 191 -15.63 -12.85 15.75
N ILE A 192 -15.43 -14.15 15.66
CA ILE A 192 -15.74 -14.95 14.48
C ILE A 192 -16.82 -15.94 14.87
N ARG A 193 -17.95 -15.93 14.12
CA ARG A 193 -18.98 -16.95 14.27
C ARG A 193 -18.56 -18.17 13.46
N MET A 194 -18.22 -19.26 14.13
CA MET A 194 -17.67 -20.46 13.50
C MET A 194 -18.76 -21.40 13.02
N HIS A 195 -19.77 -21.63 13.88
CA HIS A 195 -20.85 -22.56 13.64
C HIS A 195 -22.15 -22.04 14.26
N GLU A 196 -23.26 -22.26 13.61
CA GLU A 196 -24.60 -21.96 14.13
C GLU A 196 -25.40 -23.25 14.11
N ILE A 197 -25.93 -23.63 15.27
CA ILE A 197 -26.80 -24.79 15.42
C ILE A 197 -28.19 -24.24 15.57
N PRO A 198 -29.03 -24.21 14.51
CA PRO A 198 -30.29 -23.48 14.51
C PRO A 198 -31.34 -24.06 15.51
N ASP A 199 -31.31 -25.37 15.72
CA ASP A 199 -32.31 -26.08 16.57
C ASP A 199 -31.70 -26.58 17.89
N ALA A 200 -30.68 -25.90 18.41
CA ALA A 200 -30.06 -26.28 19.66
C ALA A 200 -30.96 -25.96 20.87
N ILE A 201 -31.18 -26.96 21.69
CA ILE A 201 -31.83 -26.76 22.99
C ILE A 201 -30.73 -26.39 23.99
N ALA A 202 -30.73 -25.13 24.43
CA ALA A 202 -29.80 -24.66 25.44
C ALA A 202 -30.37 -24.95 26.84
N ILE A 203 -29.59 -25.65 27.67
CA ILE A 203 -29.89 -25.90 29.07
C ILE A 203 -28.85 -25.21 29.96
N PRO A 204 -29.23 -24.72 31.15
CA PRO A 204 -28.28 -24.21 32.12
C PRO A 204 -27.28 -25.32 32.54
N THR A 205 -26.02 -24.96 32.75
CA THR A 205 -24.94 -25.91 33.12
C THR A 205 -25.28 -26.62 34.44
N GLU A 206 -26.03 -25.95 35.33
CA GLU A 206 -26.45 -26.49 36.61
C GLU A 206 -27.52 -27.60 36.49
N ALA A 207 -28.20 -27.69 35.33
CA ALA A 207 -29.17 -28.75 35.05
C ALA A 207 -28.50 -30.07 34.60
N LEU A 208 -27.20 -30.07 34.40
CA LEU A 208 -26.42 -31.23 33.98
C LEU A 208 -26.00 -32.04 35.20
N VAL A 209 -26.50 -33.26 35.32
CA VAL A 209 -26.13 -34.16 36.39
C VAL A 209 -25.15 -35.21 35.86
N PRO A 210 -23.86 -35.13 36.23
CA PRO A 210 -22.85 -36.12 35.78
C PRO A 210 -23.09 -37.45 36.50
N GLU A 211 -23.29 -38.50 35.70
CA GLU A 211 -23.34 -39.88 36.19
C GLU A 211 -22.27 -40.71 35.47
N MET A 212 -21.78 -41.79 36.08
CA MET A 212 -20.65 -42.57 35.54
C MET A 212 -20.80 -42.82 34.01
N GLY A 213 -20.06 -42.06 33.20
CA GLY A 213 -19.95 -42.20 31.74
C GLY A 213 -21.01 -41.53 30.89
N VAL A 214 -22.05 -40.88 31.48
CA VAL A 214 -23.13 -40.20 30.78
C VAL A 214 -23.63 -38.98 31.56
N ASP A 215 -23.78 -37.86 30.88
CA ASP A 215 -24.47 -36.69 31.47
C ASP A 215 -25.97 -36.82 31.30
N LYS A 216 -26.73 -36.62 32.39
CA LYS A 216 -28.20 -36.70 32.42
C LYS A 216 -28.83 -35.36 32.71
N VAL A 217 -29.97 -35.10 32.09
CA VAL A 217 -30.85 -33.94 32.36
C VAL A 217 -32.22 -34.47 32.78
N PHE A 218 -32.73 -33.98 33.89
CA PHE A 218 -34.08 -34.30 34.35
C PHE A 218 -35.09 -33.31 33.86
N LEU A 219 -36.14 -33.81 33.21
CA LEU A 219 -37.27 -33.04 32.75
C LEU A 219 -38.43 -33.18 33.71
N TYR A 220 -38.80 -32.08 34.38
CA TYR A 220 -39.99 -32.08 35.20
C TYR A 220 -41.23 -31.84 34.31
N LYS A 221 -42.09 -32.84 34.23
CA LYS A 221 -43.30 -32.82 33.40
C LYS A 221 -44.52 -33.22 34.24
N GLY A 222 -45.46 -32.29 34.43
CA GLY A 222 -46.78 -32.58 35.03
C GLY A 222 -46.77 -32.99 36.50
N GLY A 223 -45.86 -32.45 37.31
CA GLY A 223 -45.87 -32.69 38.77
C GLY A 223 -45.21 -34.01 39.22
N LYS A 224 -44.53 -34.71 38.33
CA LYS A 224 -43.72 -35.91 38.59
C LYS A 224 -42.31 -35.72 38.01
#